data_5e6d9baba5a804f1f3e176eec506fae7
#
_entry.id   5e6d9baba5a804f1f3e176eec506fae7
#
_cell.length_a   1.000
_cell.length_b   1.000
_cell.length_c   1.000
_cell.angle_alpha   90.00
_cell.angle_beta   90.00
_cell.angle_gamma   90.00
#
_symmetry.space_group_name_H-M   'P 1'
#
loop_
_entity.id
_entity.type
_entity.pdbx_description
1 polymer ?
#
loop_
_entity_poly.entity_id
_entity_poly.type
_entity_poly.pdbx_seq_one_letter_code
_entity_poly.pdbx_strand_id
1 'polypeptide(L)'
;MKIENSIVGGSIAISIASLLVLAQFFELQLVRAMTLKSVTAPVALGIAHKSMLREDLTLVGVMLSGMFGMVAGPLVLASFGARGDRPELGVTLGCASHGLGTARAFEIGPTAGAFSSVCMGLSALAYGLILPAILSVVQ
;
A
#
# COMPACT_ATOMS: atom_id res chain seq x y z
N MET A 1 2.97 -17.43 -8.65
CA MET A 1 2.26 -16.56 -9.65
C MET A 1 0.77 -16.39 -9.38
N LYS A 2 -0.06 -17.42 -9.19
CA LYS A 2 -1.50 -17.24 -8.88
C LYS A 2 -1.76 -16.61 -7.50
N ILE A 3 -1.00 -16.96 -6.49
CA ILE A 3 -1.16 -16.47 -5.10
C ILE A 3 -0.74 -15.00 -5.00
N GLU A 4 0.33 -14.60 -5.64
CA GLU A 4 0.85 -13.21 -5.64
C GLU A 4 -0.14 -12.23 -6.29
N ASN A 5 -0.71 -12.61 -7.43
CA ASN A 5 -1.73 -11.80 -8.10
C ASN A 5 -3.03 -11.67 -7.28
N SER A 6 -3.40 -12.75 -6.55
CA SER A 6 -4.55 -12.72 -5.64
C SER A 6 -4.31 -11.80 -4.43
N ILE A 7 -3.10 -11.76 -3.88
CA ILE A 7 -2.78 -10.91 -2.72
C ILE A 7 -2.69 -9.43 -3.13
N VAL A 8 -2.04 -9.13 -4.26
CA VAL A 8 -1.98 -7.76 -4.79
C VAL A 8 -3.38 -7.27 -5.15
N GLY A 9 -4.16 -8.08 -5.88
CA GLY A 9 -5.55 -7.76 -6.21
C GLY A 9 -6.43 -7.61 -4.96
N GLY A 10 -6.26 -8.47 -3.96
CA GLY A 10 -6.96 -8.39 -2.69
C GLY A 10 -6.64 -7.13 -1.89
N SER A 11 -5.37 -6.72 -1.83
CA SER A 11 -4.96 -5.49 -1.14
C SER A 11 -5.53 -4.24 -1.79
N ILE A 12 -5.57 -4.19 -3.12
CA ILE A 12 -6.19 -3.11 -3.88
C ILE A 12 -7.70 -3.07 -3.62
N ALA A 13 -8.37 -4.21 -3.68
CA ALA A 13 -9.81 -4.31 -3.44
C ALA A 13 -10.19 -3.88 -2.02
N ILE A 14 -9.45 -4.31 -1.00
CA ILE A 14 -9.67 -3.90 0.40
C ILE A 14 -9.42 -2.40 0.57
N SER A 15 -8.39 -1.85 -0.06
CA SER A 15 -8.12 -0.41 -0.02
C SER A 15 -9.26 0.38 -0.64
N ILE A 16 -9.77 -0.04 -1.79
CA ILE A 16 -10.92 0.61 -2.46
C ILE A 16 -12.19 0.48 -1.61
N ALA A 17 -12.49 -0.70 -1.07
CA ALA A 17 -13.65 -0.92 -0.23
C ALA A 17 -13.61 -0.07 1.06
N SER A 18 -12.46 0.00 1.72
CA SER A 18 -12.30 0.85 2.91
C SER A 18 -12.51 2.32 2.61
N LEU A 19 -12.13 2.76 1.42
CA LEU A 19 -12.32 4.14 0.96
C LEU A 19 -13.78 4.48 0.69
N LEU A 20 -14.52 3.58 0.07
CA LEU A 20 -15.96 3.78 -0.17
C LEU A 20 -16.73 3.91 1.14
N VAL A 21 -16.34 3.17 2.17
CA VAL A 21 -16.93 3.30 3.51
C VAL A 21 -16.54 4.63 4.18
N LEU A 22 -15.27 5.02 4.11
CA LEU A 22 -14.77 6.26 4.70
C LEU A 22 -15.31 7.51 3.98
N ALA A 23 -15.58 7.43 2.68
CA ALA A 23 -16.16 8.52 1.90
C ALA A 23 -17.53 8.98 2.40
N GLN A 24 -18.23 8.15 3.17
CA GLN A 24 -19.52 8.51 3.77
C GLN A 24 -19.39 9.39 5.02
N PHE A 25 -18.19 9.41 5.64
CA PHE A 25 -17.96 10.06 6.93
C PHE A 25 -16.96 11.22 6.87
N PHE A 26 -16.18 11.33 5.80
CA PHE A 26 -15.10 12.31 5.69
C PHE A 26 -15.19 13.12 4.40
N GLU A 27 -14.53 14.30 4.39
CA GLU A 27 -14.42 15.11 3.18
C GLU A 27 -13.82 14.31 2.01
N LEU A 28 -14.44 14.44 0.86
CA LEU A 28 -14.08 13.69 -0.35
C LEU A 28 -12.58 13.86 -0.73
N GLN A 29 -12.02 15.06 -0.51
CA GLN A 29 -10.60 15.34 -0.75
C GLN A 29 -9.67 14.50 0.14
N LEU A 30 -10.02 14.34 1.43
CA LEU A 30 -9.26 13.50 2.35
C LEU A 30 -9.32 12.03 1.92
N VAL A 31 -10.52 11.55 1.58
CA VAL A 31 -10.71 10.17 1.14
C VAL A 31 -9.92 9.88 -0.12
N ARG A 32 -9.98 10.75 -1.12
CA ARG A 32 -9.21 10.62 -2.35
C ARG A 32 -7.70 10.61 -2.10
N ALA A 33 -7.18 11.50 -1.25
CA ALA A 33 -5.76 11.52 -0.88
C ALA A 33 -5.34 10.21 -0.19
N MET A 34 -6.20 9.65 0.68
CA MET A 34 -5.94 8.39 1.37
C MET A 34 -6.00 7.15 0.46
N THR A 35 -6.51 7.25 -0.78
CA THR A 35 -6.41 6.12 -1.74
C THR A 35 -4.97 5.75 -2.03
N LEU A 36 -4.07 6.70 -1.95
CA LEU A 36 -2.67 6.57 -2.29
C LEU A 36 -1.79 6.10 -1.13
N LYS A 37 -2.36 5.86 0.05
CA LYS A 37 -1.60 5.51 1.28
C LYS A 37 -0.75 4.24 1.18
N SER A 38 -1.11 3.32 0.27
CA SER A 38 -0.44 2.02 0.10
C SER A 38 0.54 1.99 -1.07
N VAL A 39 0.95 3.16 -1.56
CA VAL A 39 1.91 3.31 -2.66
C VAL A 39 3.14 4.06 -2.16
N THR A 40 4.29 3.85 -2.79
CA THR A 40 5.51 4.60 -2.45
C THR A 40 5.33 6.11 -2.65
N ALA A 41 5.91 6.91 -1.76
CA ALA A 41 5.73 8.37 -1.76
C ALA A 41 5.96 9.05 -3.12
N PRO A 42 7.01 8.74 -3.91
CA PRO A 42 7.20 9.35 -5.22
C PRO A 42 6.04 9.08 -6.20
N VAL A 43 5.55 7.84 -6.23
CA VAL A 43 4.44 7.46 -7.11
C VAL A 43 3.12 8.07 -6.62
N ALA A 44 2.89 8.05 -5.31
CA ALA A 44 1.71 8.65 -4.69
C ALA A 44 1.62 10.15 -4.98
N LEU A 45 2.71 10.89 -4.79
CA LEU A 45 2.77 12.33 -5.09
C LEU A 45 2.59 12.61 -6.58
N GLY A 46 3.20 11.83 -7.47
CA GLY A 46 3.01 11.97 -8.91
C GLY A 46 1.55 11.79 -9.34
N ILE A 47 0.84 10.82 -8.76
CA ILE A 47 -0.59 10.61 -9.01
C ILE A 47 -1.41 11.76 -8.39
N ALA A 48 -1.12 12.15 -7.14
CA ALA A 48 -1.81 13.23 -6.45
C ALA A 48 -1.73 14.54 -7.22
N HIS A 49 -0.53 14.91 -7.68
CA HIS A 49 -0.30 16.10 -8.49
C HIS A 49 -1.13 16.07 -9.78
N LYS A 50 -1.05 14.97 -10.53
CA LYS A 50 -1.78 14.80 -11.80
C LYS A 50 -3.30 14.80 -11.62
N SER A 51 -3.79 14.31 -10.48
CA SER A 51 -5.22 14.20 -10.18
C SER A 51 -5.76 15.36 -9.34
N MET A 52 -4.97 16.43 -9.15
CA MET A 52 -5.34 17.62 -8.37
C MET A 52 -5.77 17.31 -6.93
N LEU A 53 -5.16 16.29 -6.34
CA LEU A 53 -5.39 15.92 -4.95
C LEU A 53 -4.45 16.70 -4.01
N ARG A 54 -4.80 16.74 -2.74
CA ARG A 54 -3.95 17.34 -1.72
C ARG A 54 -2.71 16.49 -1.45
N GLU A 55 -1.56 16.97 -1.93
CA GLU A 55 -0.28 16.28 -1.82
C GLU A 55 0.18 16.13 -0.36
N ASP A 56 -0.10 17.13 0.47
CA ASP A 56 0.20 17.11 1.90
C ASP A 56 -0.53 15.98 2.63
N LEU A 57 -1.83 15.82 2.40
CA LEU A 57 -2.63 14.75 2.97
C LEU A 57 -2.20 13.38 2.42
N THR A 58 -1.90 13.32 1.13
CA THR A 58 -1.39 12.09 0.50
C THR A 58 -0.08 11.64 1.15
N LEU A 59 0.87 12.55 1.34
CA LEU A 59 2.15 12.25 1.96
C LEU A 59 2.00 11.79 3.41
N VAL A 60 1.16 12.47 4.19
CA VAL A 60 0.85 12.07 5.57
C VAL A 60 0.26 10.66 5.61
N GLY A 61 -0.70 10.36 4.73
CA GLY A 61 -1.30 9.02 4.64
C GLY A 61 -0.29 7.93 4.31
N VAL A 62 0.59 8.17 3.33
CA VAL A 62 1.67 7.26 2.94
C VAL A 62 2.63 7.02 4.10
N MET A 63 3.07 8.09 4.79
CA MET A 63 4.01 7.97 5.90
C MET A 63 3.39 7.21 7.08
N LEU A 64 2.17 7.57 7.49
CA LEU A 64 1.50 6.90 8.60
C LEU A 64 1.25 5.42 8.32
N SER A 65 0.76 5.07 7.12
CA SER A 65 0.53 3.67 6.75
C SER A 65 1.82 2.85 6.71
N GLY A 66 2.89 3.44 6.18
CA GLY A 66 4.20 2.81 6.11
C GLY A 66 4.80 2.57 7.49
N MET A 67 4.78 3.59 8.37
CA MET A 67 5.29 3.49 9.74
C MET A 67 4.49 2.47 10.56
N PHE A 68 3.16 2.54 10.48
CA PHE A 68 2.30 1.59 11.19
C PHE A 68 2.56 0.16 10.72
N GLY A 69 2.60 -0.08 9.42
CA GLY A 69 2.85 -1.42 8.88
C GLY A 69 4.25 -1.95 9.15
N MET A 70 5.27 -1.09 9.17
CA MET A 70 6.64 -1.47 9.54
C MET A 70 6.70 -1.99 10.99
N VAL A 71 5.98 -1.35 11.91
CA VAL A 71 5.99 -1.70 13.34
C VAL A 71 4.99 -2.81 13.65
N ALA A 72 3.74 -2.63 13.28
CA ALA A 72 2.65 -3.54 13.63
C ALA A 72 2.54 -4.75 12.68
N GLY A 73 2.95 -4.61 11.41
CA GLY A 73 2.83 -5.64 10.40
C GLY A 73 3.41 -7.00 10.82
N PRO A 74 4.68 -7.09 11.23
CA PRO A 74 5.27 -8.35 11.68
C PRO A 74 4.57 -8.96 12.89
N LEU A 75 4.07 -8.14 13.83
CA LEU A 75 3.34 -8.59 15.01
C LEU A 75 1.99 -9.19 14.63
N VAL A 76 1.25 -8.49 13.77
CA VAL A 76 -0.03 -8.99 13.25
C VAL A 76 0.15 -10.27 12.47
N LEU A 77 1.12 -10.34 11.56
CA LEU A 77 1.40 -11.55 10.79
C LEU A 77 1.84 -12.72 11.66
N ALA A 78 2.61 -12.46 12.72
CA ALA A 78 3.00 -13.47 13.69
C ALA A 78 1.81 -14.10 14.42
N SER A 79 0.73 -13.35 14.66
CA SER A 79 -0.50 -13.88 15.27
C SER A 79 -1.26 -14.83 14.33
N PHE A 80 -1.05 -14.71 13.01
CA PHE A 80 -1.56 -15.62 11.99
C PHE A 80 -0.57 -16.74 11.60
N GLY A 81 0.51 -16.90 12.37
CA GLY A 81 1.50 -17.96 12.15
C GLY A 81 2.59 -17.65 11.12
N ALA A 82 2.58 -16.47 10.49
CA ALA A 82 3.63 -16.04 9.57
C ALA A 82 4.79 -15.41 10.35
N ARG A 83 5.83 -16.19 10.62
CA ARG A 83 7.03 -15.78 11.38
C ARG A 83 8.30 -16.12 10.62
N GLY A 84 9.33 -15.28 10.81
CA GLY A 84 10.66 -15.49 10.23
C GLY A 84 10.75 -15.10 8.76
N ASP A 85 11.84 -15.52 8.11
CA ASP A 85 12.16 -15.17 6.72
C ASP A 85 11.31 -15.98 5.73
N ARG A 86 10.09 -15.49 5.46
CA ARG A 86 9.10 -16.13 4.59
C ARG A 86 8.58 -15.19 3.50
N PRO A 87 8.28 -15.73 2.31
CA PRO A 87 7.70 -14.96 1.21
C PRO A 87 6.41 -14.22 1.59
N GLU A 88 5.52 -14.88 2.32
CA GLU A 88 4.20 -14.34 2.69
C GLU A 88 4.33 -13.06 3.52
N LEU A 89 5.30 -13.02 4.43
CA LEU A 89 5.59 -11.85 5.24
C LEU A 89 6.12 -10.71 4.38
N GLY A 90 7.04 -11.01 3.46
CA GLY A 90 7.56 -10.04 2.51
C GLY A 90 6.48 -9.45 1.63
N VAL A 91 5.66 -10.29 0.99
CA VAL A 91 4.54 -9.86 0.13
C VAL A 91 3.62 -8.90 0.87
N THR A 92 3.23 -9.25 2.09
CA THR A 92 2.30 -8.43 2.89
C THR A 92 2.91 -7.08 3.26
N LEU A 93 4.16 -7.06 3.72
CA LEU A 93 4.85 -5.82 4.07
C LEU A 93 5.08 -4.93 2.86
N GLY A 94 5.46 -5.49 1.71
CA GLY A 94 5.66 -4.74 0.47
C GLY A 94 4.37 -4.11 -0.07
N CYS A 95 3.27 -4.85 -0.07
CA CYS A 95 1.98 -4.36 -0.54
C CYS A 95 1.32 -3.35 0.41
N ALA A 96 1.44 -3.57 1.72
CA ALA A 96 0.73 -2.74 2.71
C ALA A 96 1.53 -1.51 3.16
N SER A 97 2.87 -1.62 3.20
CA SER A 97 3.74 -0.64 3.86
C SER A 97 4.88 -0.16 2.98
N HIS A 98 4.83 -0.49 1.70
CA HIS A 98 5.71 -0.04 0.64
C HIS A 98 7.21 0.00 1.06
N GLY A 99 7.93 1.14 0.90
CA GLY A 99 9.36 1.24 1.19
C GLY A 99 9.73 0.95 2.65
N LEU A 100 8.94 1.45 3.62
CA LEU A 100 9.19 1.22 5.04
C LEU A 100 8.96 -0.25 5.42
N GLY A 101 7.88 -0.85 4.89
CA GLY A 101 7.63 -2.29 5.06
C GLY A 101 8.71 -3.16 4.42
N THR A 102 9.21 -2.74 3.25
CA THR A 102 10.29 -3.44 2.55
C THR A 102 11.60 -3.35 3.33
N ALA A 103 11.95 -2.20 3.89
CA ALA A 103 13.12 -2.08 4.77
C ALA A 103 12.99 -3.04 5.97
N ARG A 104 11.82 -3.08 6.59
CA ARG A 104 11.55 -4.01 7.70
C ARG A 104 11.61 -5.48 7.27
N ALA A 105 11.15 -5.81 6.08
CA ALA A 105 11.23 -7.16 5.54
C ALA A 105 12.68 -7.63 5.37
N PHE A 106 13.59 -6.76 4.90
CA PHE A 106 15.01 -7.07 4.81
C PHE A 106 15.68 -7.29 6.17
N GLU A 107 15.25 -6.58 7.22
CA GLU A 107 15.74 -6.83 8.58
C GLU A 107 15.31 -8.22 9.10
N ILE A 108 14.17 -8.73 8.65
CA ILE A 108 13.67 -10.06 9.03
C ILE A 108 14.42 -11.15 8.27
N GLY A 109 14.69 -10.93 6.98
CA GLY A 109 15.48 -11.83 6.19
C GLY A 109 15.49 -11.52 4.69
N PRO A 110 16.46 -12.11 3.94
CA PRO A 110 16.62 -11.84 2.52
C PRO A 110 15.45 -12.32 1.66
N THR A 111 14.78 -13.41 2.03
CA THR A 111 13.62 -13.93 1.31
C THR A 111 12.44 -12.96 1.44
N ALA A 112 12.12 -12.58 2.68
CA ALA A 112 11.06 -11.60 2.94
C ALA A 112 11.36 -10.26 2.24
N GLY A 113 12.60 -9.78 2.30
CA GLY A 113 13.04 -8.55 1.65
C GLY A 113 12.88 -8.59 0.13
N ALA A 114 13.31 -9.69 -0.52
CA ALA A 114 13.20 -9.86 -1.97
C ALA A 114 11.73 -9.84 -2.43
N PHE A 115 10.88 -10.65 -1.80
CA PHE A 115 9.45 -10.68 -2.13
C PHE A 115 8.76 -9.35 -1.84
N SER A 116 9.14 -8.66 -0.78
CA SER A 116 8.62 -7.32 -0.45
C SER A 116 8.97 -6.30 -1.54
N SER A 117 10.21 -6.31 -2.04
CA SER A 117 10.65 -5.41 -3.11
C SER A 117 9.86 -5.62 -4.40
N VAL A 118 9.66 -6.88 -4.80
CA VAL A 118 8.87 -7.22 -5.99
C VAL A 118 7.43 -6.74 -5.84
N CYS A 119 6.80 -7.03 -4.70
CA CYS A 119 5.40 -6.66 -4.46
C CYS A 119 5.20 -5.15 -4.33
N MET A 120 6.15 -4.44 -3.72
CA MET A 120 6.16 -2.98 -3.69
C MET A 120 6.19 -2.40 -5.12
N GLY A 121 7.06 -2.93 -6.00
CA GLY A 121 7.16 -2.50 -7.39
C GLY A 121 5.89 -2.79 -8.18
N LEU A 122 5.33 -4.00 -8.06
CA LEU A 122 4.08 -4.38 -8.72
C LEU A 122 2.90 -3.54 -8.23
N SER A 123 2.82 -3.26 -6.94
CA SER A 123 1.80 -2.35 -6.38
C SER A 123 1.94 -0.94 -6.96
N ALA A 124 3.15 -0.40 -7.02
CA ALA A 124 3.39 0.91 -7.60
C ALA A 124 2.96 1.00 -9.06
N LEU A 125 3.26 -0.02 -9.88
CA LEU A 125 2.82 -0.11 -11.26
C LEU A 125 1.30 -0.22 -11.38
N ALA A 126 0.67 -1.10 -10.60
CA ALA A 126 -0.78 -1.30 -10.62
C ALA A 126 -1.53 -0.01 -10.23
N TYR A 127 -1.13 0.63 -9.15
CA TYR A 127 -1.74 1.90 -8.73
C TYR A 127 -1.48 3.02 -9.75
N GLY A 128 -0.27 3.11 -10.30
CA GLY A 128 0.09 4.12 -11.29
C GLY A 128 -0.72 4.03 -12.57
N LEU A 129 -1.10 2.82 -12.98
CA LEU A 129 -1.91 2.58 -14.19
C LEU A 129 -3.42 2.70 -13.93
N ILE A 130 -3.90 2.14 -12.83
CA ILE A 130 -5.34 1.97 -12.58
C ILE A 130 -5.94 3.19 -11.89
N LEU A 131 -5.26 3.73 -10.89
CA LEU A 131 -5.87 4.73 -10.02
C LEU A 131 -6.15 6.08 -10.69
N PRO A 132 -5.30 6.62 -11.58
CA PRO A 132 -5.64 7.85 -12.32
C PRO A 132 -6.92 7.70 -13.16
N ALA A 133 -7.14 6.52 -13.76
CA ALA A 133 -8.35 6.24 -14.52
C ALA A 133 -9.60 6.19 -13.61
N ILE A 134 -9.50 5.58 -12.44
CA ILE A 134 -10.60 5.58 -11.46
C ILE A 134 -10.89 6.99 -10.95
N LEU A 135 -9.87 7.74 -10.60
CA LEU A 135 -10.03 9.11 -10.08
C LEU A 135 -10.65 10.06 -11.10
N SER A 136 -10.40 9.86 -12.39
CA SER A 136 -11.01 10.68 -13.46
C SER A 136 -12.51 10.43 -13.64
N VAL A 137 -13.00 9.26 -13.23
CA VAL A 137 -14.44 8.93 -13.31
C VAL A 137 -15.21 9.47 -12.10
N VAL A 138 -14.52 9.68 -10.98
CA VAL A 138 -15.13 10.13 -9.71
C VAL A 138 -15.04 11.66 -9.54
N GLN A 139 -14.46 12.37 -10.52
CA GLN A 139 -14.48 13.84 -10.59
C GLN A 139 -15.85 14.33 -11.05
#